data_3eab7afd9decb7d0977098dc4eee5345
#
_entry.id   3eab7afd9decb7d0977098dc4eee5345
#
_cell.length_a   1.000
_cell.length_b   1.000
_cell.length_c   1.000
_cell.angle_alpha   90.00
_cell.angle_beta   90.00
_cell.angle_gamma   90.00
#
_symmetry.space_group_name_H-M   'P 1'
#
loop_
_entity.id
_entity.type
_entity.pdbx_description
1 polymer ?
#
loop_
_entity_poly.entity_id
_entity_poly.type
_entity_poly.pdbx_seq_one_letter_code
_entity_poly.pdbx_strand_id
1 'polypeptide(L)'
;MRAKSKWLAIFLVLGLILAACGGDGGEEETTTTEGDSGATTEAPTETTEAPTETTEGGDMGEIATDVGVDLEAGTITVGLLSDLSGVFASLVQVIVTGQEVYWENVNANGGIGGLQVELLPVDTVYDIPTTVQRYEEIRDEVVAIGHSTGSPHTVAVNDMLQEDGMLAIPLTWYSGWSDDAINANLMHHGVPYCLEAMNVIGYISDTMGDATSIAIASNPGDYGLDSYNGAVMAAEALGLEVVYEGEGAINAADEATLTEVANGIVASGADIAWVTTSPGAFGSIFGQALAQGYQGVWSGANPSYNPALIAPDSAIKDAMAASSYWSSYPNVWGADTPGIQEATQLLMDSGRVDQPISAYFEGFVEAQIMHAALQQAYDNGDMTRAGVLAAAKSLEEVDFNGLAPNESYVGSNNEQVQRVSGTIFRPDPEALASGETAGEEVLETNYTHPITEAFEFNSACYSLEG
;
A
#
# COMPACT_ATOMS: atom_id res chain seq x y z
N MET A 1 2.66 -26.90 50.65
CA MET A 1 3.91 -27.70 50.53
C MET A 1 4.79 -27.08 49.46
N ARG A 2 6.02 -26.78 49.85
CA ARG A 2 7.04 -26.09 49.04
C ARG A 2 7.70 -27.05 48.05
N ALA A 3 8.13 -26.54 46.87
CA ALA A 3 9.42 -26.84 46.20
C ALA A 3 9.47 -26.04 44.91
N LYS A 4 10.27 -25.02 44.80
CA LYS A 4 11.71 -24.81 44.53
C LYS A 4 12.07 -24.90 43.03
N SER A 5 12.23 -23.76 42.48
CA SER A 5 13.34 -23.18 41.63
C SER A 5 14.46 -24.13 41.19
N LYS A 6 14.83 -24.08 39.90
CA LYS A 6 16.22 -24.15 39.46
C LYS A 6 16.46 -23.29 38.20
N TRP A 7 17.22 -22.24 38.39
CA TRP A 7 18.00 -21.50 37.41
C TRP A 7 19.16 -22.36 36.91
N LEU A 8 19.47 -22.29 35.63
CA LEU A 8 20.83 -22.60 35.14
C LEU A 8 21.20 -21.59 34.05
N ALA A 9 22.13 -20.73 34.44
CA ALA A 9 22.92 -19.88 33.55
C ALA A 9 24.08 -20.69 33.00
N ILE A 10 24.43 -20.56 31.72
CA ILE A 10 25.72 -21.02 31.17
C ILE A 10 26.32 -19.91 30.31
N PHE A 11 27.54 -19.63 30.66
CA PHE A 11 28.55 -18.68 30.34
C PHE A 11 29.01 -18.61 28.88
N LEU A 12 29.35 -17.38 28.53
CA LEU A 12 30.28 -16.87 27.53
C LEU A 12 31.57 -17.70 27.37
N VAL A 13 32.04 -17.91 26.13
CA VAL A 13 33.47 -18.07 25.83
C VAL A 13 33.81 -17.21 24.61
N LEU A 14 34.61 -16.19 24.89
CA LEU A 14 35.40 -15.40 23.95
C LEU A 14 36.62 -16.22 23.51
N GLY A 15 36.95 -16.20 22.22
CA GLY A 15 38.22 -16.72 21.72
C GLY A 15 38.76 -15.82 20.60
N LEU A 16 39.60 -14.86 21.00
CA LEU A 16 40.53 -14.15 20.11
C LEU A 16 41.68 -15.04 19.73
N ILE A 17 42.05 -15.08 18.44
CA ILE A 17 43.43 -15.40 18.02
C ILE A 17 43.86 -14.38 16.96
N LEU A 18 44.84 -13.55 17.34
CA LEU A 18 45.77 -12.79 16.50
C LEU A 18 46.98 -13.66 16.12
N ALA A 19 47.52 -13.43 14.94
CA ALA A 19 48.94 -13.36 14.57
C ALA A 19 49.09 -13.69 13.08
N ALA A 20 49.55 -12.85 12.22
CA ALA A 20 50.80 -12.09 12.07
C ALA A 20 51.81 -12.77 11.15
N CYS A 21 52.25 -11.97 10.16
CA CYS A 21 53.58 -11.92 9.49
C CYS A 21 53.99 -13.01 8.49
N GLY A 22 54.32 -12.57 7.32
CA GLY A 22 55.64 -12.26 6.72
C GLY A 22 55.79 -13.00 5.44
N GLY A 23 56.08 -12.33 4.34
CA GLY A 23 57.36 -11.96 3.86
C GLY A 23 57.72 -12.66 2.58
N ASP A 24 57.97 -11.83 1.64
CA ASP A 24 59.16 -11.71 0.81
C ASP A 24 59.18 -12.33 -0.62
N GLY A 25 59.40 -11.44 -1.58
CA GLY A 25 60.52 -11.37 -2.52
C GLY A 25 60.38 -12.11 -3.84
N GLY A 26 60.54 -11.40 -4.92
CA GLY A 26 60.92 -11.97 -6.23
C GLY A 26 60.69 -11.00 -7.37
N GLU A 27 61.76 -10.23 -7.65
CA GLU A 27 61.98 -9.37 -8.82
C GLU A 27 62.23 -10.18 -10.11
N GLU A 28 62.24 -9.37 -11.21
CA GLU A 28 62.84 -9.57 -12.52
C GLU A 28 61.86 -9.92 -13.65
N GLU A 29 61.95 -9.40 -14.85
CA GLU A 29 62.78 -8.39 -15.51
C GLU A 29 62.14 -7.99 -16.84
N THR A 30 62.44 -6.81 -17.26
CA THR A 30 62.27 -6.13 -18.54
C THR A 30 62.47 -6.97 -19.80
N THR A 31 61.74 -6.61 -20.87
CA THR A 31 62.36 -6.42 -22.20
C THR A 31 61.63 -5.36 -23.03
N THR A 32 62.37 -4.34 -23.36
CA THR A 32 62.18 -3.32 -24.35
C THR A 32 62.25 -3.88 -25.77
N THR A 33 61.46 -3.30 -26.70
CA THR A 33 61.95 -3.11 -28.09
C THR A 33 61.37 -1.81 -28.65
N GLU A 34 62.29 -0.97 -29.09
CA GLU A 34 62.19 0.31 -29.81
C GLU A 34 61.81 0.12 -31.29
N GLY A 35 61.37 1.21 -31.87
CA GLY A 35 61.39 1.45 -33.32
C GLY A 35 60.19 2.31 -33.73
N ASP A 36 60.29 3.41 -34.04
CA ASP A 36 61.03 4.52 -34.69
C ASP A 36 60.07 5.34 -35.57
N SER A 37 60.16 6.63 -35.36
CA SER A 37 59.99 7.82 -36.25
C SER A 37 58.75 8.03 -37.12
N GLY A 38 58.17 9.25 -36.95
CA GLY A 38 57.79 9.98 -38.14
C GLY A 38 56.72 11.08 -37.98
N ALA A 39 57.21 12.33 -37.87
CA ALA A 39 56.63 13.55 -38.40
C ALA A 39 55.51 14.28 -37.64
N THR A 40 55.91 15.38 -37.05
CA THR A 40 55.28 16.64 -36.70
C THR A 40 54.26 17.14 -37.72
N THR A 41 53.05 17.53 -37.25
CA THR A 41 52.37 18.74 -37.78
C THR A 41 51.54 19.34 -36.64
N GLU A 42 51.96 20.52 -36.21
CA GLU A 42 51.22 21.40 -35.31
C GLU A 42 49.97 21.93 -36.04
N ALA A 43 48.80 21.83 -35.39
CA ALA A 43 47.64 22.66 -35.71
C ALA A 43 47.09 23.26 -34.41
N PRO A 44 46.54 24.47 -34.40
CA PRO A 44 46.39 25.32 -33.24
C PRO A 44 45.24 24.86 -32.36
N THR A 45 45.48 24.93 -31.06
CA THR A 45 44.49 24.73 -30.00
C THR A 45 43.51 25.91 -29.98
N GLU A 46 42.34 25.76 -30.57
CA GLU A 46 41.19 26.59 -30.21
C GLU A 46 40.58 26.02 -28.95
N THR A 47 40.75 26.75 -27.86
CA THR A 47 40.03 26.55 -26.60
C THR A 47 38.59 27.05 -26.80
N THR A 48 37.69 26.15 -27.15
CA THR A 48 36.27 26.44 -27.07
C THR A 48 35.86 26.26 -25.61
N GLU A 49 35.72 27.37 -24.88
CA GLU A 49 34.99 27.39 -23.63
C GLU A 49 33.55 26.96 -23.93
N ALA A 50 33.12 25.87 -23.36
CA ALA A 50 31.71 25.50 -23.33
C ALA A 50 30.94 26.61 -22.58
N PRO A 51 29.79 27.07 -23.09
CA PRO A 51 28.97 27.99 -22.37
C PRO A 51 28.45 27.23 -21.13
N THR A 52 28.82 27.71 -19.97
CA THR A 52 28.12 27.40 -18.71
C THR A 52 26.74 28.03 -18.88
N GLU A 53 25.76 27.25 -19.26
CA GLU A 53 24.36 27.63 -19.04
C GLU A 53 24.15 27.70 -17.50
N THR A 54 24.33 28.88 -16.98
CA THR A 54 23.71 29.30 -15.74
C THR A 54 22.23 29.35 -16.07
N THR A 55 21.47 28.32 -15.72
CA THR A 55 20.03 28.43 -15.55
C THR A 55 19.85 29.55 -14.53
N GLU A 56 19.43 30.73 -15.01
CA GLU A 56 18.91 31.77 -14.12
C GLU A 56 17.76 31.10 -13.38
N GLY A 57 17.95 30.73 -12.10
CA GLY A 57 16.88 30.46 -11.18
C GLY A 57 15.99 31.69 -11.20
N GLY A 58 14.77 31.54 -11.70
CA GLY A 58 13.73 32.55 -11.53
C GLY A 58 13.77 32.94 -10.06
N ASP A 59 13.65 34.22 -9.79
CA ASP A 59 13.47 34.78 -8.45
C ASP A 59 12.16 34.17 -7.89
N MET A 60 12.28 32.97 -7.32
CA MET A 60 11.20 32.36 -6.55
C MET A 60 11.09 33.22 -5.31
N GLY A 61 9.98 33.98 -5.22
CA GLY A 61 9.66 34.76 -4.02
C GLY A 61 9.83 33.91 -2.77
N GLU A 62 9.89 34.55 -1.61
CA GLU A 62 9.96 33.86 -0.31
C GLU A 62 8.87 32.78 -0.25
N ILE A 63 9.26 31.48 -0.12
CA ILE A 63 8.31 30.36 -0.03
C ILE A 63 7.54 30.51 1.26
N ALA A 64 6.21 30.56 1.19
CA ALA A 64 5.37 30.58 2.38
C ALA A 64 5.38 29.23 3.08
N THR A 65 5.54 29.21 4.40
CA THR A 65 5.54 27.99 5.23
C THR A 65 4.76 28.21 6.51
N ASP A 66 4.28 27.14 7.11
CA ASP A 66 3.73 27.09 8.46
C ASP A 66 4.17 25.81 9.19
N VAL A 67 3.27 25.14 9.92
CA VAL A 67 3.58 23.95 10.69
C VAL A 67 4.13 22.81 9.80
N GLY A 68 5.17 22.15 10.26
CA GLY A 68 5.75 20.96 9.64
C GLY A 68 6.74 21.24 8.51
N VAL A 69 6.99 22.52 8.15
CA VAL A 69 8.01 22.90 7.15
C VAL A 69 8.99 23.90 7.76
N ASP A 70 10.26 23.52 7.84
CA ASP A 70 11.36 24.34 8.35
C ASP A 70 12.40 24.59 7.26
N LEU A 71 12.38 25.81 6.68
CA LEU A 71 13.34 26.21 5.62
C LEU A 71 14.77 26.39 6.17
N GLU A 72 14.95 26.68 7.45
CA GLU A 72 16.27 26.83 8.05
C GLU A 72 16.91 25.47 8.32
N ALA A 73 16.15 24.52 8.85
CA ALA A 73 16.57 23.13 9.03
C ALA A 73 16.63 22.37 7.69
N GLY A 74 15.85 22.80 6.70
CA GLY A 74 15.74 22.14 5.40
C GLY A 74 14.87 20.89 5.46
N THR A 75 13.77 20.90 6.23
CA THR A 75 12.93 19.72 6.47
C THR A 75 11.45 19.97 6.21
N ILE A 76 10.76 18.90 5.78
CA ILE A 76 9.32 18.77 5.67
C ILE A 76 8.92 17.54 6.49
N THR A 77 8.08 17.71 7.51
CA THR A 77 7.64 16.60 8.38
C THR A 77 6.24 16.11 7.98
N VAL A 78 6.11 14.82 7.69
CA VAL A 78 4.86 14.15 7.31
C VAL A 78 4.51 13.09 8.35
N GLY A 79 3.30 13.16 8.92
CA GLY A 79 2.84 12.22 9.94
C GLY A 79 2.28 10.92 9.34
N LEU A 80 2.44 9.79 10.03
CA LEU A 80 1.84 8.52 9.66
C LEU A 80 1.07 7.95 10.86
N LEU A 81 -0.27 7.89 10.75
CA LEU A 81 -1.16 7.25 11.73
C LEU A 81 -1.27 5.76 11.40
N SER A 82 -0.38 4.95 11.92
CA SER A 82 -0.15 3.57 11.45
C SER A 82 -0.56 2.53 12.47
N ASP A 83 -1.20 1.44 12.03
CA ASP A 83 -1.38 0.24 12.87
C ASP A 83 -0.11 -0.60 12.87
N LEU A 84 0.79 -0.33 13.82
CA LEU A 84 2.07 -1.05 13.89
C LEU A 84 2.04 -2.27 14.83
N SER A 85 0.99 -2.42 15.66
CA SER A 85 0.90 -3.51 16.63
C SER A 85 -0.50 -4.13 16.78
N GLY A 86 -1.48 -3.66 16.03
CA GLY A 86 -2.87 -4.16 16.05
C GLY A 86 -3.14 -5.26 15.01
N VAL A 87 -4.40 -5.35 14.59
CA VAL A 87 -4.88 -6.48 13.75
C VAL A 87 -4.39 -6.45 12.31
N PHE A 88 -3.96 -5.29 11.79
CA PHE A 88 -3.39 -5.14 10.46
C PHE A 88 -1.87 -4.90 10.46
N ALA A 89 -1.21 -4.99 11.62
CA ALA A 89 0.22 -4.68 11.77
C ALA A 89 1.11 -5.43 10.76
N SER A 90 0.78 -6.68 10.42
CA SER A 90 1.55 -7.47 9.45
C SER A 90 1.53 -6.91 8.03
N LEU A 91 0.52 -6.11 7.67
CA LEU A 91 0.44 -5.39 6.40
C LEU A 91 1.03 -3.98 6.53
N VAL A 92 0.62 -3.26 7.57
CA VAL A 92 0.96 -1.84 7.73
C VAL A 92 2.45 -1.60 7.95
N GLN A 93 3.15 -2.47 8.71
CA GLN A 93 4.60 -2.37 8.87
C GLN A 93 5.35 -2.47 7.53
N VAL A 94 4.86 -3.32 6.63
CA VAL A 94 5.42 -3.48 5.28
C VAL A 94 5.15 -2.22 4.44
N ILE A 95 3.94 -1.67 4.49
CA ILE A 95 3.55 -0.45 3.78
C ILE A 95 4.39 0.74 4.25
N VAL A 96 4.53 0.93 5.58
CA VAL A 96 5.38 1.99 6.15
C VAL A 96 6.84 1.84 5.69
N THR A 97 7.37 0.61 5.65
CA THR A 97 8.72 0.37 5.10
C THR A 97 8.82 0.80 3.63
N GLY A 98 7.78 0.56 2.83
CA GLY A 98 7.69 1.05 1.44
C GLY A 98 7.79 2.56 1.36
N GLN A 99 7.05 3.30 2.19
CA GLN A 99 7.15 4.76 2.27
C GLN A 99 8.55 5.24 2.69
N GLU A 100 9.13 4.62 3.72
CA GLU A 100 10.47 4.98 4.18
C GLU A 100 11.52 4.83 3.07
N VAL A 101 11.49 3.71 2.32
CA VAL A 101 12.42 3.45 1.21
C VAL A 101 12.22 4.46 0.08
N TYR A 102 10.97 4.79 -0.26
CA TYR A 102 10.67 5.79 -1.27
C TYR A 102 11.23 7.17 -0.89
N TRP A 103 10.94 7.65 0.32
CA TRP A 103 11.39 8.97 0.77
C TRP A 103 12.90 9.04 0.98
N GLU A 104 13.55 7.96 1.40
CA GLU A 104 15.02 7.89 1.43
C GLU A 104 15.62 8.08 0.03
N ASN A 105 15.01 7.47 -1.00
CA ASN A 105 15.44 7.68 -2.38
C ASN A 105 15.21 9.12 -2.84
N VAL A 106 14.04 9.71 -2.57
CA VAL A 106 13.75 11.13 -2.91
C VAL A 106 14.77 12.05 -2.23
N ASN A 107 15.01 11.86 -0.94
CA ASN A 107 15.94 12.64 -0.16
C ASN A 107 17.40 12.52 -0.67
N ALA A 108 17.83 11.30 -1.04
CA ALA A 108 19.16 11.07 -1.62
C ALA A 108 19.34 11.77 -2.98
N ASN A 109 18.25 12.02 -3.71
CA ASN A 109 18.23 12.72 -4.99
C ASN A 109 17.94 14.23 -4.86
N GLY A 110 17.99 14.79 -3.67
CA GLY A 110 17.89 16.24 -3.43
C GLY A 110 16.61 16.70 -2.76
N GLY A 111 15.68 15.80 -2.43
CA GLY A 111 14.43 16.14 -1.76
C GLY A 111 13.50 17.00 -2.61
N ILE A 112 12.60 17.72 -1.96
CA ILE A 112 11.66 18.65 -2.61
C ILE A 112 12.25 20.05 -2.55
N GLY A 113 12.73 20.56 -3.69
CA GLY A 113 13.37 21.87 -3.75
C GLY A 113 14.59 22.03 -2.82
N GLY A 114 15.24 20.95 -2.45
CA GLY A 114 16.37 20.92 -1.51
C GLY A 114 15.98 20.58 -0.06
N LEU A 115 14.67 20.50 0.25
CA LEU A 115 14.17 20.12 1.57
C LEU A 115 14.07 18.59 1.66
N GLN A 116 14.47 18.05 2.82
CA GLN A 116 14.37 16.61 3.12
C GLN A 116 12.99 16.29 3.72
N VAL A 117 12.34 15.24 3.26
CA VAL A 117 11.08 14.77 3.86
C VAL A 117 11.39 13.81 5.00
N GLU A 118 10.89 14.13 6.19
CA GLU A 118 11.00 13.31 7.39
C GLU A 118 9.64 12.71 7.73
N LEU A 119 9.59 11.40 7.93
CA LEU A 119 8.39 10.69 8.34
C LEU A 119 8.28 10.62 9.86
N LEU A 120 7.09 10.88 10.40
CA LEU A 120 6.76 10.75 11.81
C LEU A 120 5.70 9.65 12.02
N PRO A 121 6.09 8.36 12.06
CA PRO A 121 5.17 7.27 12.29
C PRO A 121 4.76 7.18 13.76
N VAL A 122 3.45 7.02 14.02
CA VAL A 122 2.89 6.78 15.35
C VAL A 122 1.97 5.57 15.33
N ASP A 123 2.09 4.72 16.36
CA ASP A 123 1.31 3.50 16.47
C ASP A 123 -0.09 3.77 17.03
N THR A 124 -1.12 3.48 16.22
CA THR A 124 -2.54 3.61 16.59
C THR A 124 -3.10 2.37 17.25
N VAL A 125 -2.36 1.26 17.24
CA VAL A 125 -2.76 -0.09 17.72
C VAL A 125 -4.12 -0.55 17.19
N TYR A 126 -4.57 0.03 16.09
CA TYR A 126 -5.91 -0.13 15.50
C TYR A 126 -7.04 0.13 16.50
N ASP A 127 -6.90 1.19 17.31
CA ASP A 127 -7.87 1.62 18.32
C ASP A 127 -8.27 3.07 18.12
N ILE A 128 -9.57 3.34 17.92
CA ILE A 128 -10.08 4.68 17.57
C ILE A 128 -9.67 5.76 18.60
N PRO A 129 -9.88 5.57 19.92
CA PRO A 129 -9.41 6.54 20.90
C PRO A 129 -7.90 6.81 20.83
N THR A 130 -7.12 5.77 20.61
CA THR A 130 -5.65 5.90 20.47
C THR A 130 -5.30 6.67 19.20
N THR A 131 -5.99 6.44 18.08
CA THR A 131 -5.78 7.17 16.83
C THR A 131 -6.01 8.68 17.03
N VAL A 132 -7.13 9.05 17.67
CA VAL A 132 -7.41 10.46 18.00
C VAL A 132 -6.30 11.05 18.87
N GLN A 133 -5.87 10.33 19.92
CA GLN A 133 -4.79 10.79 20.77
C GLN A 133 -3.47 10.98 19.99
N ARG A 134 -3.11 10.02 19.11
CA ARG A 134 -1.89 10.10 18.31
C ARG A 134 -1.93 11.26 17.32
N TYR A 135 -3.08 11.51 16.71
CA TYR A 135 -3.26 12.70 15.88
C TYR A 135 -3.04 13.99 16.68
N GLU A 136 -3.67 14.12 17.85
CA GLU A 136 -3.48 15.29 18.74
C GLU A 136 -2.02 15.47 19.17
N GLU A 137 -1.26 14.39 19.35
CA GLU A 137 0.16 14.44 19.73
C GLU A 137 1.04 15.01 18.60
N ILE A 138 0.74 14.72 17.32
CA ILE A 138 1.61 15.08 16.20
C ILE A 138 1.10 16.25 15.36
N ARG A 139 -0.16 16.67 15.54
CA ARG A 139 -0.80 17.67 14.68
C ARG A 139 -0.06 19.01 14.61
N ASP A 140 0.67 19.39 15.64
CA ASP A 140 1.45 20.63 15.69
C ASP A 140 2.88 20.47 15.17
N GLU A 141 3.24 19.30 14.65
CA GLU A 141 4.59 18.98 14.16
C GLU A 141 4.64 18.67 12.66
N VAL A 142 3.49 18.36 12.02
CA VAL A 142 3.44 17.84 10.64
C VAL A 142 2.67 18.76 9.70
N VAL A 143 3.08 18.83 8.44
CA VAL A 143 2.39 19.59 7.39
C VAL A 143 1.20 18.82 6.83
N ALA A 144 1.29 17.50 6.76
CA ALA A 144 0.28 16.60 6.23
C ALA A 144 0.35 15.23 6.91
N ILE A 145 -0.69 14.43 6.76
CA ILE A 145 -0.72 13.01 7.13
C ILE A 145 -0.56 12.18 5.87
N GLY A 146 0.60 11.53 5.71
CA GLY A 146 0.95 10.70 4.54
C GLY A 146 0.38 9.28 4.59
N HIS A 147 -0.25 8.90 5.71
CA HIS A 147 -0.84 7.59 5.91
C HIS A 147 -1.80 7.61 7.10
N SER A 148 -3.01 7.08 6.93
CA SER A 148 -3.97 6.89 8.03
C SER A 148 -4.64 5.53 7.91
N THR A 149 -4.27 4.59 8.78
CA THR A 149 -4.74 3.20 8.70
C THR A 149 -6.18 3.05 9.21
N GLY A 150 -7.04 2.55 8.34
CA GLY A 150 -8.38 2.06 8.68
C GLY A 150 -9.48 3.11 8.59
N SER A 151 -10.60 2.70 7.98
CA SER A 151 -11.74 3.59 7.70
C SER A 151 -12.32 4.23 8.97
N PRO A 152 -12.70 3.50 10.03
CA PRO A 152 -13.30 4.12 11.22
C PRO A 152 -12.29 5.01 11.98
N HIS A 153 -11.00 4.77 11.83
CA HIS A 153 -9.94 5.55 12.45
C HIS A 153 -9.76 6.90 11.73
N THR A 154 -9.73 6.85 10.38
CA THR A 154 -9.68 8.05 9.54
C THR A 154 -10.92 8.91 9.70
N VAL A 155 -12.11 8.30 9.76
CA VAL A 155 -13.36 9.01 10.09
C VAL A 155 -13.27 9.76 11.41
N ALA A 156 -12.69 9.13 12.45
CA ALA A 156 -12.60 9.71 13.78
C ALA A 156 -11.72 10.97 13.86
N VAL A 157 -10.78 11.14 12.95
CA VAL A 157 -9.90 12.33 12.87
C VAL A 157 -10.28 13.31 11.76
N ASN A 158 -11.26 12.98 10.90
CA ASN A 158 -11.59 13.76 9.71
C ASN A 158 -11.98 15.20 10.02
N ASP A 159 -12.85 15.43 11.03
CA ASP A 159 -13.25 16.79 11.43
C ASP A 159 -12.03 17.61 11.90
N MET A 160 -11.10 16.99 12.62
CA MET A 160 -9.88 17.64 13.10
C MET A 160 -8.91 17.96 11.95
N LEU A 161 -8.79 17.06 10.95
CA LEU A 161 -8.04 17.33 9.73
C LEU A 161 -8.60 18.55 8.99
N GLN A 162 -9.93 18.67 8.90
CA GLN A 162 -10.58 19.81 8.26
C GLN A 162 -10.38 21.11 9.05
N GLU A 163 -10.50 21.07 10.39
CA GLU A 163 -10.21 22.22 11.26
C GLU A 163 -8.77 22.73 11.13
N ASP A 164 -7.81 21.79 10.99
CA ASP A 164 -6.39 22.12 10.83
C ASP A 164 -6.00 22.50 9.40
N GLY A 165 -6.92 22.35 8.43
CA GLY A 165 -6.61 22.51 7.01
C GLY A 165 -5.55 21.54 6.50
N MET A 166 -5.45 20.37 7.13
CA MET A 166 -4.40 19.39 6.90
C MET A 166 -4.82 18.36 5.86
N LEU A 167 -3.98 18.14 4.85
CA LEU A 167 -4.10 17.05 3.88
C LEU A 167 -3.86 15.70 4.57
N ALA A 168 -4.65 14.67 4.22
CA ALA A 168 -4.35 13.29 4.60
C ALA A 168 -4.55 12.30 3.44
N ILE A 169 -3.72 11.25 3.41
CA ILE A 169 -3.86 10.11 2.51
C ILE A 169 -4.33 8.92 3.36
N PRO A 170 -5.56 8.43 3.19
CA PRO A 170 -6.07 7.32 3.98
C PRO A 170 -5.58 5.98 3.40
N LEU A 171 -5.01 5.10 4.24
CA LEU A 171 -4.85 3.68 3.92
C LEU A 171 -6.16 2.95 4.21
N THR A 172 -7.13 3.21 3.38
CA THR A 172 -8.47 2.63 3.41
C THR A 172 -9.21 3.04 2.14
N TRP A 173 -10.02 2.15 1.61
CA TRP A 173 -10.71 2.31 0.33
C TRP A 173 -12.23 2.43 0.51
N TYR A 174 -12.65 3.11 1.58
CA TYR A 174 -14.07 3.47 1.78
C TYR A 174 -14.52 4.43 0.68
N SER A 175 -15.61 4.12 -0.01
CA SER A 175 -16.07 4.90 -1.16
C SER A 175 -16.42 6.36 -0.83
N GLY A 176 -16.75 6.64 0.43
CA GLY A 176 -17.01 8.00 0.89
C GLY A 176 -15.80 8.94 0.81
N TRP A 177 -14.57 8.43 0.71
CA TRP A 177 -13.40 9.28 0.50
C TRP A 177 -13.38 9.98 -0.86
N SER A 178 -14.13 9.46 -1.83
CA SER A 178 -14.33 10.08 -3.15
C SER A 178 -15.44 11.14 -3.16
N ASP A 179 -16.00 11.50 -1.99
CA ASP A 179 -17.00 12.56 -1.86
C ASP A 179 -16.38 13.81 -1.22
N ASP A 180 -15.98 14.77 -2.04
CA ASP A 180 -15.38 16.04 -1.61
C ASP A 180 -16.30 16.88 -0.70
N ALA A 181 -17.61 16.66 -0.73
CA ALA A 181 -18.54 17.36 0.16
C ALA A 181 -18.38 16.91 1.64
N ILE A 182 -17.86 15.71 1.85
CA ILE A 182 -17.67 15.10 3.19
C ILE A 182 -16.18 15.12 3.56
N ASN A 183 -15.31 14.93 2.59
CA ASN A 183 -13.89 14.61 2.82
C ASN A 183 -12.93 15.49 2.01
N ALA A 184 -13.16 16.81 2.04
CA ALA A 184 -12.39 17.78 1.24
C ALA A 184 -10.87 17.74 1.47
N ASN A 185 -10.41 17.26 2.64
CA ASN A 185 -9.00 17.20 3.02
C ASN A 185 -8.33 15.84 2.74
N LEU A 186 -9.06 14.88 2.18
CA LEU A 186 -8.53 13.55 1.90
C LEU A 186 -8.18 13.39 0.41
N MET A 187 -7.05 12.76 0.14
CA MET A 187 -6.71 12.23 -1.17
C MET A 187 -6.86 10.71 -1.12
N HIS A 188 -8.00 10.23 -1.59
CA HIS A 188 -8.19 8.80 -1.75
C HIS A 188 -7.27 8.26 -2.85
N HIS A 189 -6.96 6.99 -2.78
CA HIS A 189 -6.29 6.25 -3.83
C HIS A 189 -6.87 4.84 -3.91
N GLY A 190 -6.69 4.22 -5.06
CA GLY A 190 -7.16 2.85 -5.27
C GLY A 190 -8.67 2.72 -5.44
N VAL A 191 -9.08 1.49 -5.70
CA VAL A 191 -10.47 1.15 -5.99
C VAL A 191 -11.26 1.09 -4.69
N PRO A 192 -12.35 1.86 -4.52
CA PRO A 192 -13.22 1.73 -3.35
C PRO A 192 -13.72 0.31 -3.14
N TYR A 193 -13.86 -0.11 -1.89
CA TYR A 193 -14.26 -1.47 -1.52
C TYR A 193 -15.50 -1.97 -2.25
N CYS A 194 -16.48 -1.10 -2.49
CA CYS A 194 -17.69 -1.48 -3.22
C CYS A 194 -17.41 -1.73 -4.72
N LEU A 195 -16.56 -0.92 -5.36
CA LEU A 195 -16.20 -1.10 -6.77
C LEU A 195 -15.21 -2.28 -6.94
N GLU A 196 -14.33 -2.50 -5.95
CA GLU A 196 -13.49 -3.68 -5.88
C GLU A 196 -14.35 -4.96 -5.85
N ALA A 197 -15.37 -5.00 -4.98
CA ALA A 197 -16.31 -6.13 -4.94
C ALA A 197 -16.98 -6.37 -6.30
N MET A 198 -17.40 -5.30 -6.98
CA MET A 198 -17.99 -5.40 -8.32
C MET A 198 -17.00 -5.95 -9.34
N ASN A 199 -15.74 -5.53 -9.33
CA ASN A 199 -14.70 -6.03 -10.21
C ASN A 199 -14.46 -7.53 -10.00
N VAL A 200 -14.20 -7.93 -8.75
CA VAL A 200 -13.76 -9.29 -8.45
C VAL A 200 -14.90 -10.30 -8.54
N ILE A 201 -16.10 -9.97 -8.06
CA ILE A 201 -17.27 -10.84 -8.17
C ILE A 201 -17.66 -11.00 -9.65
N GLY A 202 -17.58 -9.91 -10.43
CA GLY A 202 -17.79 -9.96 -11.88
C GLY A 202 -16.79 -10.90 -12.55
N TYR A 203 -15.49 -10.76 -12.25
CA TYR A 203 -14.44 -11.64 -12.76
C TYR A 203 -14.68 -13.12 -12.43
N ILE A 204 -15.02 -13.40 -11.16
CA ILE A 204 -15.31 -14.76 -10.69
C ILE A 204 -16.52 -15.34 -11.44
N SER A 205 -17.61 -14.59 -11.54
CA SER A 205 -18.83 -15.00 -12.21
C SER A 205 -18.59 -15.35 -13.68
N ASP A 206 -17.85 -14.52 -14.41
CA ASP A 206 -17.46 -14.74 -15.80
C ASP A 206 -16.56 -15.97 -15.96
N THR A 207 -15.60 -16.14 -15.03
CA THR A 207 -14.66 -17.27 -15.04
C THR A 207 -15.38 -18.60 -14.77
N MET A 208 -16.33 -18.62 -13.83
CA MET A 208 -17.13 -19.81 -13.53
C MET A 208 -18.15 -20.12 -14.65
N GLY A 209 -18.79 -19.07 -15.18
CA GLY A 209 -19.76 -19.17 -16.27
C GLY A 209 -21.12 -19.78 -15.91
N ASP A 210 -21.25 -20.37 -14.72
CA ASP A 210 -22.46 -21.03 -14.22
C ASP A 210 -22.79 -20.68 -12.75
N ALA A 211 -22.13 -19.68 -12.17
CA ALA A 211 -22.44 -19.19 -10.84
C ALA A 211 -23.88 -18.62 -10.80
N THR A 212 -24.64 -18.99 -9.79
CA THR A 212 -26.03 -18.57 -9.59
C THR A 212 -26.29 -17.97 -8.22
N SER A 213 -25.36 -18.13 -7.28
CA SER A 213 -25.55 -17.76 -5.88
C SER A 213 -24.29 -17.26 -5.22
N ILE A 214 -24.49 -16.37 -4.24
CA ILE A 214 -23.41 -15.78 -3.47
C ILE A 214 -23.77 -15.70 -1.96
N ALA A 215 -22.81 -16.01 -1.11
CA ALA A 215 -22.83 -15.74 0.31
C ALA A 215 -21.98 -14.50 0.58
N ILE A 216 -22.49 -13.52 1.32
CA ILE A 216 -21.81 -12.27 1.62
C ILE A 216 -21.70 -12.11 3.14
N ALA A 217 -20.49 -11.84 3.66
CA ALA A 217 -20.26 -11.55 5.08
C ALA A 217 -19.21 -10.46 5.26
N SER A 218 -19.39 -9.63 6.30
CA SER A 218 -18.47 -8.52 6.54
C SER A 218 -18.30 -8.18 8.02
N ASN A 219 -17.23 -7.43 8.32
CA ASN A 219 -17.12 -6.67 9.55
C ASN A 219 -18.21 -5.58 9.59
N PRO A 220 -18.62 -5.10 10.78
CA PRO A 220 -19.40 -3.88 10.91
C PRO A 220 -18.56 -2.64 10.52
N GLY A 221 -19.25 -1.51 10.32
CA GLY A 221 -18.65 -0.23 9.98
C GLY A 221 -18.32 -0.08 8.49
N ASP A 222 -17.77 1.06 8.16
CA ASP A 222 -17.55 1.54 6.80
C ASP A 222 -16.67 0.61 5.94
N TYR A 223 -15.58 0.03 6.48
CA TYR A 223 -14.77 -0.98 5.77
C TYR A 223 -15.61 -2.16 5.30
N GLY A 224 -16.31 -2.80 6.25
CA GLY A 224 -17.06 -4.02 5.96
C GLY A 224 -18.33 -3.76 5.16
N LEU A 225 -19.08 -2.70 5.51
CA LEU A 225 -20.40 -2.44 4.94
C LEU A 225 -20.32 -1.79 3.55
N ASP A 226 -19.28 -1.01 3.25
CA ASP A 226 -19.04 -0.50 1.91
C ASP A 226 -18.79 -1.66 0.91
N SER A 227 -17.91 -2.60 1.31
CA SER A 227 -17.64 -3.82 0.54
C SER A 227 -18.87 -4.73 0.44
N TYR A 228 -19.63 -4.90 1.54
CA TYR A 228 -20.87 -5.68 1.56
C TYR A 228 -21.88 -5.14 0.54
N ASN A 229 -22.12 -3.83 0.56
CA ASN A 229 -23.05 -3.18 -0.36
C ASN A 229 -22.58 -3.32 -1.83
N GLY A 230 -21.28 -3.21 -2.09
CA GLY A 230 -20.71 -3.48 -3.42
C GLY A 230 -20.94 -4.90 -3.88
N ALA A 231 -20.82 -5.88 -2.97
CA ALA A 231 -21.10 -7.29 -3.29
C ALA A 231 -22.60 -7.53 -3.57
N VAL A 232 -23.50 -6.87 -2.84
CA VAL A 232 -24.96 -6.92 -3.12
C VAL A 232 -25.27 -6.30 -4.48
N MET A 233 -24.68 -5.13 -4.80
CA MET A 233 -24.83 -4.48 -6.11
C MET A 233 -24.31 -5.37 -7.26
N ALA A 234 -23.17 -6.02 -7.06
CA ALA A 234 -22.63 -6.97 -8.03
C ALA A 234 -23.58 -8.17 -8.24
N ALA A 235 -24.10 -8.73 -7.15
CA ALA A 235 -25.04 -9.83 -7.22
C ALA A 235 -26.31 -9.44 -8.00
N GLU A 236 -26.86 -8.27 -7.75
CA GLU A 236 -28.04 -7.74 -8.47
C GLU A 236 -27.73 -7.58 -9.97
N ALA A 237 -26.59 -6.95 -10.31
CA ALA A 237 -26.19 -6.68 -11.69
C ALA A 237 -25.93 -7.96 -12.50
N LEU A 238 -25.41 -9.00 -11.84
CA LEU A 238 -25.06 -10.29 -12.44
C LEU A 238 -26.20 -11.32 -12.36
N GLY A 239 -27.27 -11.03 -11.61
CA GLY A 239 -28.40 -11.95 -11.40
C GLY A 239 -28.06 -13.12 -10.48
N LEU A 240 -27.11 -12.96 -9.56
CA LEU A 240 -26.79 -13.93 -8.51
C LEU A 240 -27.79 -13.82 -7.36
N GLU A 241 -28.24 -14.97 -6.82
CA GLU A 241 -29.06 -15.00 -5.62
C GLU A 241 -28.16 -14.85 -4.39
N VAL A 242 -28.44 -13.86 -3.50
CA VAL A 242 -27.77 -13.75 -2.20
C VAL A 242 -28.42 -14.76 -1.27
N VAL A 243 -27.74 -15.85 -0.99
CA VAL A 243 -28.25 -17.01 -0.20
C VAL A 243 -27.77 -17.01 1.24
N TYR A 244 -26.85 -16.12 1.60
CA TYR A 244 -26.42 -15.84 2.97
C TYR A 244 -26.08 -14.37 3.12
N GLU A 245 -26.69 -13.70 4.08
CA GLU A 245 -26.52 -12.30 4.41
C GLU A 245 -25.89 -12.18 5.80
N GLY A 246 -24.57 -12.00 5.84
CA GLY A 246 -23.78 -11.80 7.06
C GLY A 246 -23.34 -10.33 7.19
N GLU A 247 -24.25 -9.37 6.96
CA GLU A 247 -23.99 -7.94 7.09
C GLU A 247 -23.50 -7.58 8.49
N GLY A 248 -22.28 -7.08 8.60
CA GLY A 248 -21.67 -6.68 9.87
C GLY A 248 -21.54 -7.83 10.90
N ALA A 249 -21.69 -9.09 10.49
CA ALA A 249 -21.74 -10.23 11.40
C ALA A 249 -20.38 -10.63 11.96
N ILE A 250 -19.27 -10.19 11.35
CA ILE A 250 -17.93 -10.61 11.73
C ILE A 250 -17.37 -9.70 12.82
N ASN A 251 -17.06 -10.28 13.98
CA ASN A 251 -16.16 -9.69 14.95
C ASN A 251 -14.84 -10.47 14.91
N ALA A 252 -13.81 -9.88 14.30
CA ALA A 252 -12.53 -10.54 14.09
C ALA A 252 -11.80 -11.00 15.37
N ALA A 253 -12.18 -10.46 16.53
CA ALA A 253 -11.65 -10.84 17.84
C ALA A 253 -12.49 -11.92 18.55
N ASP A 254 -13.63 -12.34 17.98
CA ASP A 254 -14.54 -13.30 18.58
C ASP A 254 -14.73 -14.55 17.70
N GLU A 255 -14.05 -15.62 18.05
CA GLU A 255 -14.10 -16.91 17.34
C GLU A 255 -15.51 -17.49 17.21
N ALA A 256 -16.44 -17.14 18.11
CA ALA A 256 -17.82 -17.60 18.01
C ALA A 256 -18.53 -17.00 16.79
N THR A 257 -18.32 -15.71 16.52
CA THR A 257 -18.88 -15.05 15.31
C THR A 257 -18.27 -15.60 14.05
N LEU A 258 -16.96 -15.89 14.03
CA LEU A 258 -16.27 -16.51 12.88
C LEU A 258 -16.86 -17.88 12.57
N THR A 259 -17.12 -18.67 13.61
CA THR A 259 -17.77 -19.99 13.48
C THR A 259 -19.21 -19.88 12.97
N GLU A 260 -19.99 -18.91 13.45
CA GLU A 260 -21.36 -18.69 12.97
C GLU A 260 -21.38 -18.31 11.49
N VAL A 261 -20.48 -17.43 11.05
CA VAL A 261 -20.35 -17.03 9.64
C VAL A 261 -19.93 -18.23 8.78
N ALA A 262 -18.92 -18.99 9.20
CA ALA A 262 -18.49 -20.19 8.46
C ALA A 262 -19.66 -21.20 8.31
N ASN A 263 -20.42 -21.45 9.38
CA ASN A 263 -21.59 -22.34 9.34
C ASN A 263 -22.70 -21.80 8.41
N GLY A 264 -22.94 -20.48 8.42
CA GLY A 264 -23.90 -19.82 7.53
C GLY A 264 -23.54 -20.00 6.06
N ILE A 265 -22.27 -19.75 5.70
CA ILE A 265 -21.74 -19.94 4.34
C ILE A 265 -21.88 -21.41 3.90
N VAL A 266 -21.48 -22.36 4.75
CA VAL A 266 -21.61 -23.80 4.46
C VAL A 266 -23.07 -24.21 4.27
N ALA A 267 -23.95 -23.76 5.17
CA ALA A 267 -25.37 -24.11 5.11
C ALA A 267 -26.08 -23.52 3.88
N SER A 268 -25.64 -22.38 3.37
CA SER A 268 -26.19 -21.73 2.18
C SER A 268 -25.87 -22.51 0.89
N GLY A 269 -24.70 -23.18 0.85
CA GLY A 269 -24.23 -23.88 -0.35
C GLY A 269 -23.96 -22.95 -1.53
N ALA A 270 -23.66 -21.67 -1.27
CA ALA A 270 -23.38 -20.66 -2.29
C ALA A 270 -22.25 -21.06 -3.24
N ASP A 271 -22.33 -20.65 -4.50
CA ASP A 271 -21.26 -20.84 -5.50
C ASP A 271 -20.06 -19.94 -5.21
N ILE A 272 -20.32 -18.72 -4.72
CA ILE A 272 -19.31 -17.71 -4.39
C ILE A 272 -19.47 -17.31 -2.90
N ALA A 273 -18.36 -17.15 -2.18
CA ALA A 273 -18.31 -16.55 -0.85
C ALA A 273 -17.46 -15.28 -0.88
N TRP A 274 -18.09 -14.13 -0.64
CA TRP A 274 -17.44 -12.84 -0.47
C TRP A 274 -17.35 -12.49 1.02
N VAL A 275 -16.13 -12.39 1.55
CA VAL A 275 -15.90 -12.19 3.00
C VAL A 275 -14.93 -11.06 3.25
N THR A 276 -15.41 -9.96 3.86
CA THR A 276 -14.61 -8.77 4.14
C THR A 276 -14.29 -8.67 5.63
N THR A 277 -13.01 -8.91 5.98
CA THR A 277 -12.53 -8.93 7.36
C THR A 277 -10.99 -8.81 7.41
N SER A 278 -10.36 -9.02 8.57
CA SER A 278 -8.90 -9.13 8.67
C SER A 278 -8.40 -10.48 8.12
N PRO A 279 -7.13 -10.59 7.67
CA PRO A 279 -6.61 -11.84 7.12
C PRO A 279 -6.71 -13.05 8.05
N GLY A 280 -6.45 -12.84 9.36
CA GLY A 280 -6.56 -13.90 10.37
C GLY A 280 -7.99 -14.43 10.53
N ALA A 281 -8.97 -13.52 10.57
CA ALA A 281 -10.38 -13.88 10.65
C ALA A 281 -10.87 -14.55 9.35
N PHE A 282 -10.45 -14.06 8.18
CA PHE A 282 -10.72 -14.71 6.90
C PHE A 282 -10.20 -16.15 6.89
N GLY A 283 -8.94 -16.35 7.27
CA GLY A 283 -8.32 -17.67 7.32
C GLY A 283 -9.06 -18.64 8.26
N SER A 284 -9.55 -18.13 9.40
CA SER A 284 -10.37 -18.92 10.34
C SER A 284 -11.70 -19.33 9.72
N ILE A 285 -12.46 -18.38 9.13
CA ILE A 285 -13.74 -18.66 8.47
C ILE A 285 -13.55 -19.66 7.31
N PHE A 286 -12.59 -19.40 6.44
CA PHE A 286 -12.24 -20.25 5.31
C PHE A 286 -11.88 -21.67 5.75
N GLY A 287 -10.99 -21.81 6.74
CA GLY A 287 -10.53 -23.11 7.25
C GLY A 287 -11.66 -23.92 7.90
N GLN A 288 -12.56 -23.27 8.64
CA GLN A 288 -13.72 -23.91 9.25
C GLN A 288 -14.74 -24.36 8.20
N ALA A 289 -14.99 -23.56 7.16
CA ALA A 289 -15.88 -23.94 6.07
C ALA A 289 -15.28 -25.08 5.22
N LEU A 290 -13.98 -25.03 4.93
CA LEU A 290 -13.25 -26.10 4.24
C LEU A 290 -13.35 -27.43 5.02
N ALA A 291 -13.15 -27.40 6.33
CA ALA A 291 -13.26 -28.59 7.18
C ALA A 291 -14.66 -29.23 7.19
N GLN A 292 -15.69 -28.42 6.89
CA GLN A 292 -17.08 -28.88 6.74
C GLN A 292 -17.41 -29.31 5.29
N GLY A 293 -16.45 -29.20 4.36
CA GLY A 293 -16.59 -29.68 2.98
C GLY A 293 -17.19 -28.66 2.02
N TYR A 294 -17.21 -27.36 2.36
CA TYR A 294 -17.62 -26.32 1.42
C TYR A 294 -16.65 -26.23 0.22
N GLN A 295 -17.20 -26.07 -1.00
CA GLN A 295 -16.47 -26.14 -2.25
C GLN A 295 -16.64 -24.88 -3.13
N GLY A 296 -17.29 -23.82 -2.63
CA GLY A 296 -17.48 -22.58 -3.37
C GLY A 296 -16.18 -21.81 -3.59
N VAL A 297 -16.23 -20.86 -4.51
CA VAL A 297 -15.12 -19.93 -4.80
C VAL A 297 -15.14 -18.79 -3.80
N TRP A 298 -13.96 -18.41 -3.30
CA TRP A 298 -13.80 -17.40 -2.27
C TRP A 298 -13.15 -16.13 -2.79
N SER A 299 -13.54 -15.02 -2.18
CA SER A 299 -12.84 -13.75 -2.26
C SER A 299 -13.25 -12.83 -1.10
N GLY A 300 -12.72 -11.61 -1.11
CA GLY A 300 -13.04 -10.54 -0.18
C GLY A 300 -12.33 -9.27 -0.62
N ALA A 301 -12.54 -8.17 0.09
CA ALA A 301 -11.76 -6.96 -0.14
C ALA A 301 -10.26 -7.22 0.10
N ASN A 302 -9.41 -6.52 -0.62
CA ASN A 302 -7.95 -6.72 -0.60
C ASN A 302 -7.35 -6.85 0.81
N PRO A 303 -7.72 -6.02 1.81
CA PRO A 303 -7.18 -6.16 3.16
C PRO A 303 -7.53 -7.48 3.87
N SER A 304 -8.42 -8.30 3.32
CA SER A 304 -8.72 -9.64 3.85
C SER A 304 -7.67 -10.69 3.46
N TYR A 305 -6.82 -10.38 2.48
CA TYR A 305 -5.73 -11.25 2.03
C TYR A 305 -4.39 -10.88 2.69
N ASN A 306 -3.58 -11.89 2.94
CA ASN A 306 -2.17 -11.75 3.28
C ASN A 306 -1.43 -13.01 2.82
N PRO A 307 -0.21 -12.92 2.26
CA PRO A 307 0.57 -14.08 1.84
C PRO A 307 0.81 -15.13 2.94
N ALA A 308 0.69 -14.75 4.22
CA ALA A 308 0.74 -15.71 5.33
C ALA A 308 -0.36 -16.80 5.26
N LEU A 309 -1.49 -16.52 4.60
CA LEU A 309 -2.57 -17.50 4.39
C LEU A 309 -2.11 -18.68 3.50
N ILE A 310 -1.11 -18.45 2.66
CA ILE A 310 -0.54 -19.45 1.75
C ILE A 310 0.91 -19.80 2.06
N ALA A 311 1.41 -19.40 3.23
CA ALA A 311 2.76 -19.75 3.68
C ALA A 311 2.97 -21.28 3.71
N PRO A 312 4.22 -21.76 3.62
CA PRO A 312 4.51 -23.20 3.55
C PRO A 312 3.92 -24.05 4.66
N ASP A 313 3.74 -23.48 5.85
CA ASP A 313 3.15 -24.11 7.05
C ASP A 313 1.64 -23.88 7.20
N SER A 314 1.01 -23.11 6.31
CA SER A 314 -0.43 -22.88 6.33
C SER A 314 -1.20 -24.14 5.92
N ALA A 315 -2.15 -24.56 6.77
CA ALA A 315 -3.00 -25.71 6.51
C ALA A 315 -4.02 -25.51 5.37
N ILE A 316 -4.28 -24.24 5.00
CA ILE A 316 -5.31 -23.89 4.01
C ILE A 316 -4.71 -23.48 2.65
N LYS A 317 -3.38 -23.41 2.50
CA LYS A 317 -2.70 -22.85 1.34
C LYS A 317 -3.14 -23.45 -0.01
N ASP A 318 -3.22 -24.79 -0.08
CA ASP A 318 -3.55 -25.48 -1.32
C ASP A 318 -5.03 -25.25 -1.71
N ALA A 319 -5.92 -25.16 -0.72
CA ALA A 319 -7.32 -24.84 -0.94
C ALA A 319 -7.52 -23.37 -1.35
N MET A 320 -6.78 -22.44 -0.73
CA MET A 320 -6.77 -21.03 -1.13
C MET A 320 -6.35 -20.88 -2.59
N ALA A 321 -5.24 -21.52 -2.99
CA ALA A 321 -4.77 -21.51 -4.38
C ALA A 321 -5.80 -22.10 -5.37
N ALA A 322 -6.52 -23.13 -4.95
CA ALA A 322 -7.48 -23.82 -5.82
C ALA A 322 -8.82 -23.09 -5.98
N SER A 323 -9.23 -22.30 -4.99
CA SER A 323 -10.60 -21.79 -4.90
C SER A 323 -10.73 -20.33 -4.47
N SER A 324 -9.68 -19.48 -4.60
CA SER A 324 -9.85 -18.06 -4.31
C SER A 324 -9.24 -17.16 -5.38
N TYR A 325 -9.82 -15.96 -5.53
CA TYR A 325 -9.37 -14.88 -6.41
C TYR A 325 -9.35 -13.58 -5.63
N TRP A 326 -8.41 -12.71 -5.98
CA TRP A 326 -8.17 -11.46 -5.25
C TRP A 326 -7.82 -10.33 -6.20
N SER A 327 -7.98 -9.10 -5.75
CA SER A 327 -7.47 -7.93 -6.44
C SER A 327 -6.40 -7.21 -5.63
N SER A 328 -5.60 -6.43 -6.33
CA SER A 328 -4.68 -5.46 -5.74
C SER A 328 -4.78 -4.16 -6.52
N TYR A 329 -4.70 -3.00 -5.86
CA TYR A 329 -4.64 -1.73 -6.56
C TYR A 329 -3.26 -1.51 -7.16
N PRO A 330 -2.13 -1.61 -6.44
CA PRO A 330 -0.84 -1.69 -7.10
C PRO A 330 -0.72 -2.99 -7.90
N ASN A 331 0.13 -2.96 -8.92
CA ASN A 331 0.60 -4.18 -9.53
C ASN A 331 1.41 -5.01 -8.51
N VAL A 332 1.42 -6.33 -8.72
CA VAL A 332 2.03 -7.25 -7.76
C VAL A 332 3.54 -7.39 -7.96
N TRP A 333 4.23 -7.93 -6.98
CA TRP A 333 5.67 -8.18 -7.03
C TRP A 333 6.05 -9.06 -8.22
N GLY A 334 6.96 -8.55 -9.07
CA GLY A 334 7.41 -9.23 -10.28
C GLY A 334 6.63 -8.88 -11.54
N ALA A 335 5.64 -7.97 -11.48
CA ALA A 335 4.99 -7.45 -12.68
C ALA A 335 6.02 -6.71 -13.58
N ASP A 336 5.88 -6.89 -14.90
CA ASP A 336 6.80 -6.31 -15.90
C ASP A 336 6.39 -4.88 -16.26
N THR A 337 6.44 -3.99 -15.25
CA THR A 337 6.21 -2.55 -15.44
C THR A 337 7.39 -1.76 -14.86
N PRO A 338 7.70 -0.57 -15.42
CA PRO A 338 8.84 0.22 -14.94
C PRO A 338 8.75 0.59 -13.46
N GLY A 339 7.56 0.98 -12.98
CA GLY A 339 7.35 1.37 -11.58
C GLY A 339 7.56 0.22 -10.61
N ILE A 340 7.08 -1.00 -10.94
CA ILE A 340 7.33 -2.19 -10.11
C ILE A 340 8.82 -2.57 -10.11
N GLN A 341 9.49 -2.49 -11.25
CA GLN A 341 10.92 -2.80 -11.35
C GLN A 341 11.75 -1.81 -10.53
N GLU A 342 11.46 -0.52 -10.61
CA GLU A 342 12.12 0.53 -9.83
C GLU A 342 11.88 0.36 -8.33
N ALA A 343 10.62 0.22 -7.91
CA ALA A 343 10.27 0.03 -6.51
C ALA A 343 10.89 -1.24 -5.92
N THR A 344 10.86 -2.35 -6.67
CA THR A 344 11.51 -3.61 -6.27
C THR A 344 13.01 -3.43 -6.09
N GLN A 345 13.68 -2.73 -7.03
CA GLN A 345 15.12 -2.48 -6.92
C GLN A 345 15.46 -1.66 -5.69
N LEU A 346 14.71 -0.57 -5.43
CA LEU A 346 14.90 0.27 -4.24
C LEU A 346 14.70 -0.51 -2.95
N LEU A 347 13.65 -1.33 -2.88
CA LEU A 347 13.36 -2.20 -1.74
C LEU A 347 14.50 -3.19 -1.49
N MET A 348 14.99 -3.87 -2.52
CA MET A 348 16.09 -4.82 -2.41
C MET A 348 17.39 -4.14 -2.00
N ASP A 349 17.70 -2.97 -2.56
CA ASP A 349 18.92 -2.21 -2.24
C ASP A 349 18.89 -1.64 -0.81
N SER A 350 17.71 -1.39 -0.25
CA SER A 350 17.54 -0.94 1.14
C SER A 350 18.01 -1.97 2.17
N GLY A 351 18.03 -3.26 1.80
CA GLY A 351 18.33 -4.37 2.71
C GLY A 351 17.29 -4.62 3.80
N ARG A 352 16.07 -4.04 3.66
CA ARG A 352 14.97 -4.17 4.64
C ARG A 352 13.93 -5.23 4.26
N VAL A 353 14.08 -5.85 3.09
CA VAL A 353 13.14 -6.84 2.57
C VAL A 353 13.68 -8.25 2.83
N ASP A 354 13.02 -8.97 3.72
CA ASP A 354 13.34 -10.38 4.02
C ASP A 354 12.73 -11.34 2.98
N GLN A 355 11.56 -10.94 2.41
CA GLN A 355 10.84 -11.70 1.38
C GLN A 355 9.99 -10.78 0.52
N PRO A 356 9.72 -11.15 -0.76
CA PRO A 356 8.79 -10.41 -1.60
C PRO A 356 7.38 -10.33 -0.99
N ILE A 357 6.84 -9.11 -0.89
CA ILE A 357 5.46 -8.84 -0.45
C ILE A 357 4.95 -7.64 -1.24
N SER A 358 3.86 -7.80 -1.99
CA SER A 358 3.31 -6.72 -2.84
C SER A 358 2.78 -5.52 -2.04
N ALA A 359 2.42 -5.70 -0.77
CA ALA A 359 1.97 -4.62 0.09
C ALA A 359 3.00 -3.49 0.31
N TYR A 360 4.30 -3.71 0.06
CA TYR A 360 5.29 -2.60 0.03
C TYR A 360 4.90 -1.52 -0.97
N PHE A 361 4.28 -1.90 -2.09
CA PHE A 361 3.94 -0.98 -3.18
C PHE A 361 2.80 -0.03 -2.83
N GLU A 362 1.91 -0.37 -1.88
CA GLU A 362 0.94 0.59 -1.33
C GLU A 362 1.65 1.78 -0.68
N GLY A 363 2.73 1.52 0.07
CA GLY A 363 3.54 2.59 0.65
C GLY A 363 4.19 3.49 -0.41
N PHE A 364 4.61 2.93 -1.54
CA PHE A 364 5.12 3.71 -2.67
C PHE A 364 4.01 4.56 -3.32
N VAL A 365 2.80 4.01 -3.48
CA VAL A 365 1.64 4.77 -4.01
C VAL A 365 1.33 5.98 -3.14
N GLU A 366 1.14 5.76 -1.83
CA GLU A 366 0.86 6.85 -0.89
C GLU A 366 1.97 7.91 -0.89
N ALA A 367 3.24 7.47 -0.89
CA ALA A 367 4.38 8.37 -0.93
C ALA A 367 4.48 9.16 -2.24
N GLN A 368 4.16 8.57 -3.39
CA GLN A 368 4.14 9.26 -4.70
C GLN A 368 3.03 10.31 -4.77
N ILE A 369 1.85 10.03 -4.23
CA ILE A 369 0.76 11.01 -4.13
C ILE A 369 1.19 12.20 -3.26
N MET A 370 1.71 11.93 -2.06
CA MET A 370 2.22 12.98 -1.17
C MET A 370 3.36 13.77 -1.81
N HIS A 371 4.28 13.10 -2.53
CA HIS A 371 5.36 13.75 -3.25
C HIS A 371 4.81 14.72 -4.31
N ALA A 372 3.86 14.27 -5.13
CA ALA A 372 3.25 15.12 -6.15
C ALA A 372 2.58 16.37 -5.53
N ALA A 373 1.88 16.20 -4.40
CA ALA A 373 1.26 17.31 -3.68
C ALA A 373 2.28 18.30 -3.11
N LEU A 374 3.33 17.81 -2.44
CA LEU A 374 4.38 18.63 -1.86
C LEU A 374 5.23 19.33 -2.93
N GLN A 375 5.56 18.64 -4.04
CA GLN A 375 6.30 19.24 -5.15
C GLN A 375 5.50 20.36 -5.82
N GLN A 376 4.20 20.12 -6.06
CA GLN A 376 3.32 21.13 -6.63
C GLN A 376 3.16 22.34 -5.70
N ALA A 377 3.07 22.11 -4.36
CA ALA A 377 3.00 23.19 -3.37
C ALA A 377 4.31 24.02 -3.36
N TYR A 378 5.46 23.35 -3.43
CA TYR A 378 6.76 24.00 -3.54
C TYR A 378 6.86 24.84 -4.81
N ASP A 379 6.48 24.30 -5.95
CA ASP A 379 6.50 25.00 -7.25
C ASP A 379 5.55 26.21 -7.28
N ASN A 380 4.45 26.15 -6.53
CA ASN A 380 3.52 27.25 -6.30
C ASN A 380 4.08 28.32 -5.33
N GLY A 381 5.16 28.01 -4.59
CA GLY A 381 5.72 28.89 -3.56
C GLY A 381 4.92 28.95 -2.27
N ASP A 382 4.04 27.98 -2.02
CA ASP A 382 3.18 27.92 -0.83
C ASP A 382 3.20 26.51 -0.19
N MET A 383 4.09 26.32 0.77
CA MET A 383 4.27 25.11 1.55
C MET A 383 3.51 25.15 2.89
N THR A 384 2.55 26.07 3.06
CA THR A 384 1.62 26.01 4.18
C THR A 384 0.67 24.81 4.02
N ARG A 385 0.02 24.37 5.09
CA ARG A 385 -1.00 23.32 5.04
C ARG A 385 -2.08 23.61 3.99
N ALA A 386 -2.55 24.87 3.94
CA ALA A 386 -3.54 25.31 2.94
C ALA A 386 -2.97 25.23 1.52
N GLY A 387 -1.70 25.60 1.32
CA GLY A 387 -1.01 25.52 0.04
C GLY A 387 -0.83 24.06 -0.41
N VAL A 388 -0.41 23.17 0.49
CA VAL A 388 -0.25 21.73 0.21
C VAL A 388 -1.61 21.09 -0.14
N LEU A 389 -2.68 21.41 0.62
CA LEU A 389 -4.03 20.92 0.31
C LEU A 389 -4.52 21.43 -1.06
N ALA A 390 -4.34 22.72 -1.34
CA ALA A 390 -4.73 23.31 -2.63
C ALA A 390 -3.95 22.69 -3.81
N ALA A 391 -2.64 22.46 -3.63
CA ALA A 391 -1.81 21.80 -4.62
C ALA A 391 -2.27 20.37 -4.88
N ALA A 392 -2.52 19.59 -3.83
CA ALA A 392 -3.04 18.23 -3.90
C ALA A 392 -4.34 18.14 -4.72
N LYS A 393 -5.30 19.00 -4.41
CA LYS A 393 -6.61 19.04 -5.11
C LYS A 393 -6.53 19.60 -6.54
N SER A 394 -5.39 20.10 -6.99
CA SER A 394 -5.17 20.58 -8.36
C SER A 394 -4.46 19.55 -9.26
N LEU A 395 -4.09 18.40 -8.75
CA LEU A 395 -3.38 17.37 -9.52
C LEU A 395 -4.32 16.74 -10.56
N GLU A 396 -4.04 17.01 -11.84
CA GLU A 396 -4.79 16.44 -12.96
C GLU A 396 -4.51 14.96 -13.16
N GLU A 397 -3.26 14.55 -12.90
CA GLU A 397 -2.83 13.16 -12.97
C GLU A 397 -1.63 12.94 -12.04
N VAL A 398 -1.66 11.83 -11.30
CA VAL A 398 -0.48 11.25 -10.66
C VAL A 398 -0.13 9.99 -11.44
N ASP A 399 0.99 10.03 -12.16
CA ASP A 399 1.52 8.92 -12.95
C ASP A 399 2.42 8.05 -12.07
N PHE A 400 1.99 6.84 -11.81
CA PHE A 400 2.73 5.86 -11.02
C PHE A 400 3.73 5.03 -11.85
N ASN A 401 3.93 5.38 -13.13
CA ASN A 401 4.85 4.67 -14.03
C ASN A 401 4.58 3.14 -14.11
N GLY A 402 3.31 2.77 -13.99
CA GLY A 402 2.88 1.37 -13.99
C GLY A 402 3.10 0.63 -12.67
N LEU A 403 3.41 1.33 -11.56
CA LEU A 403 3.33 0.77 -10.22
C LEU A 403 1.87 0.46 -9.87
N ALA A 404 0.98 1.39 -10.20
CA ALA A 404 -0.47 1.30 -10.02
C ALA A 404 -1.17 2.01 -11.20
N PRO A 405 -2.50 1.85 -11.39
CA PRO A 405 -3.29 2.71 -12.26
C PRO A 405 -3.19 4.18 -11.83
N ASN A 406 -3.05 5.10 -12.81
CA ASN A 406 -2.92 6.53 -12.52
C ASN A 406 -4.16 7.10 -11.81
N GLU A 407 -3.98 8.14 -11.01
CA GLU A 407 -5.04 8.83 -10.26
C GLU A 407 -5.23 10.27 -10.73
N SER A 408 -6.44 10.79 -10.58
CA SER A 408 -6.80 12.18 -10.85
C SER A 408 -7.60 12.74 -9.68
N TYR A 409 -7.31 13.99 -9.31
CA TYR A 409 -7.97 14.67 -8.18
C TYR A 409 -8.76 15.90 -8.63
N VAL A 410 -9.06 16.00 -9.93
CA VAL A 410 -9.88 17.05 -10.53
C VAL A 410 -11.14 16.49 -11.16
N GLY A 411 -12.17 17.32 -11.30
CA GLY A 411 -13.45 16.92 -11.89
C GLY A 411 -14.52 16.62 -10.82
N SER A 412 -15.60 15.94 -11.23
CA SER A 412 -16.63 15.47 -10.32
C SER A 412 -16.20 14.22 -9.56
N ASN A 413 -16.85 13.91 -8.44
CA ASN A 413 -16.61 12.69 -7.68
C ASN A 413 -16.68 11.44 -8.56
N ASN A 414 -17.60 11.40 -9.53
CA ASN A 414 -17.71 10.28 -10.46
C ASN A 414 -16.54 10.18 -11.46
N GLU A 415 -15.87 11.28 -11.77
CA GLU A 415 -14.68 11.30 -12.62
C GLU A 415 -13.41 10.93 -11.85
N GLN A 416 -13.33 11.32 -10.58
CA GLN A 416 -12.18 11.05 -9.73
C GLN A 416 -12.16 9.60 -9.19
N VAL A 417 -13.33 9.00 -8.92
CA VAL A 417 -13.37 7.66 -8.30
C VAL A 417 -12.67 6.61 -9.16
N GLN A 418 -11.69 5.93 -8.57
CA GLN A 418 -10.94 4.87 -9.25
C GLN A 418 -11.81 3.63 -9.47
N ARG A 419 -11.78 3.09 -10.70
CA ARG A 419 -12.51 1.88 -11.10
C ARG A 419 -11.61 0.73 -11.50
N VAL A 420 -10.34 1.04 -11.77
CA VAL A 420 -9.38 0.08 -12.31
C VAL A 420 -8.65 -0.60 -11.16
N SER A 421 -8.81 -1.92 -11.04
CA SER A 421 -7.92 -2.75 -10.23
C SER A 421 -6.60 -2.93 -10.98
N GLY A 422 -5.47 -2.75 -10.31
CA GLY A 422 -4.15 -2.94 -10.94
C GLY A 422 -3.96 -4.39 -11.37
N THR A 423 -4.31 -5.32 -10.50
CA THR A 423 -4.14 -6.75 -10.76
C THR A 423 -5.33 -7.55 -10.22
N ILE A 424 -5.82 -8.51 -11.00
CA ILE A 424 -6.57 -9.67 -10.49
C ILE A 424 -5.60 -10.84 -10.43
N PHE A 425 -5.53 -11.52 -9.31
CA PHE A 425 -4.58 -12.61 -9.09
C PHE A 425 -5.20 -13.80 -8.35
N ARG A 426 -4.49 -14.92 -8.43
CA ARG A 426 -4.75 -16.11 -7.64
C ARG A 426 -3.54 -16.41 -6.75
N PRO A 427 -3.75 -16.85 -5.50
CA PRO A 427 -2.65 -17.25 -4.63
C PRO A 427 -1.85 -18.43 -5.21
N ASP A 428 -0.51 -18.34 -5.18
CA ASP A 428 0.42 -19.38 -5.62
C ASP A 428 1.42 -19.72 -4.49
N PRO A 429 1.11 -20.76 -3.68
CA PRO A 429 1.99 -21.18 -2.58
C PRO A 429 3.36 -21.69 -3.04
N GLU A 430 3.46 -22.24 -4.26
CA GLU A 430 4.74 -22.75 -4.78
C GLU A 430 5.65 -21.58 -5.16
N ALA A 431 5.10 -20.56 -5.81
CA ALA A 431 5.83 -19.35 -6.13
C ALA A 431 6.26 -18.59 -4.86
N LEU A 432 5.38 -18.47 -3.85
CA LEU A 432 5.75 -17.89 -2.56
C LEU A 432 6.89 -18.66 -1.89
N ALA A 433 6.83 -19.99 -1.90
CA ALA A 433 7.85 -20.84 -1.27
C ALA A 433 9.22 -20.76 -1.99
N SER A 434 9.26 -20.33 -3.25
CA SER A 434 10.51 -20.09 -3.98
C SER A 434 11.28 -18.89 -3.44
N GLY A 435 10.57 -17.91 -2.84
CA GLY A 435 11.13 -16.64 -2.38
C GLY A 435 11.45 -15.65 -3.50
N GLU A 436 11.04 -15.93 -4.74
CA GLU A 436 11.26 -15.06 -5.90
C GLU A 436 10.09 -14.08 -6.14
N THR A 437 8.88 -14.46 -5.71
CA THR A 437 7.66 -13.67 -5.86
C THR A 437 6.87 -13.62 -4.56
N ALA A 438 5.86 -12.76 -4.52
CA ALA A 438 4.91 -12.66 -3.38
C ALA A 438 3.85 -13.78 -3.36
N GLY A 439 3.93 -14.77 -4.28
CA GLY A 439 2.96 -15.86 -4.37
C GLY A 439 1.62 -15.43 -4.95
N GLU A 440 1.65 -14.53 -5.93
CA GLU A 440 0.48 -13.97 -6.60
C GLU A 440 0.57 -14.27 -8.11
N GLU A 441 -0.23 -15.23 -8.57
CA GLU A 441 -0.34 -15.54 -10.00
C GLU A 441 -1.25 -14.48 -10.67
N VAL A 442 -0.65 -13.61 -11.47
CA VAL A 442 -1.38 -12.57 -12.23
C VAL A 442 -2.30 -13.20 -13.25
N LEU A 443 -3.57 -12.84 -13.21
CA LEU A 443 -4.60 -13.30 -14.17
C LEU A 443 -5.00 -12.17 -15.11
N GLU A 444 -5.21 -10.96 -14.59
CA GLU A 444 -5.52 -9.76 -15.36
C GLU A 444 -4.74 -8.56 -14.78
N THR A 445 -4.45 -7.58 -15.62
CA THR A 445 -3.83 -6.30 -15.22
C THR A 445 -4.67 -5.13 -15.69
N ASN A 446 -4.70 -4.03 -14.92
CA ASN A 446 -5.53 -2.86 -15.19
C ASN A 446 -6.99 -3.24 -15.50
N TYR A 447 -7.57 -4.04 -14.61
CA TYR A 447 -8.86 -4.67 -14.82
C TYR A 447 -10.02 -3.82 -14.33
N THR A 448 -11.04 -3.68 -15.17
CA THR A 448 -12.35 -3.12 -14.77
C THR A 448 -13.43 -4.01 -15.38
N HIS A 449 -14.31 -4.55 -14.53
CA HIS A 449 -15.45 -5.32 -15.02
C HIS A 449 -16.52 -4.38 -15.61
N PRO A 450 -17.28 -4.79 -16.66
CA PRO A 450 -18.31 -3.95 -17.28
C PRO A 450 -19.37 -3.41 -16.32
N ILE A 451 -19.72 -4.13 -15.23
CA ILE A 451 -20.66 -3.61 -14.22
C ILE A 451 -20.06 -2.46 -13.40
N THR A 452 -18.78 -2.49 -13.16
CA THR A 452 -18.04 -1.42 -12.45
C THR A 452 -17.85 -0.19 -13.36
N GLU A 453 -17.52 -0.42 -14.63
CA GLU A 453 -17.43 0.65 -15.62
C GLU A 453 -18.76 1.39 -15.82
N ALA A 454 -19.87 0.65 -15.81
CA ALA A 454 -21.22 1.23 -15.96
C ALA A 454 -21.79 1.86 -14.69
N PHE A 455 -21.13 1.69 -13.54
CA PHE A 455 -21.60 2.23 -12.27
C PHE A 455 -21.38 3.74 -12.20
N GLU A 456 -22.46 4.51 -11.95
CA GLU A 456 -22.40 5.95 -11.73
C GLU A 456 -22.22 6.24 -10.24
N PHE A 457 -21.06 6.74 -9.87
CA PHE A 457 -20.74 7.11 -8.50
C PHE A 457 -21.34 8.48 -8.17
N ASN A 458 -22.42 8.49 -7.40
CA ASN A 458 -23.12 9.71 -6.99
C ASN A 458 -22.99 9.99 -5.47
N SER A 459 -22.70 8.98 -4.70
CA SER A 459 -22.49 9.04 -3.24
C SER A 459 -21.77 7.78 -2.78
N ALA A 460 -21.27 7.77 -1.54
CA ALA A 460 -20.73 6.59 -0.90
C ALA A 460 -21.68 5.39 -0.98
N CYS A 461 -21.13 4.20 -1.23
CA CYS A 461 -21.91 2.96 -1.27
C CYS A 461 -22.45 2.58 0.11
N TYR A 462 -21.81 3.05 1.16
CA TYR A 462 -22.28 2.97 2.54
C TYR A 462 -22.28 4.39 3.16
N SER A 463 -23.39 4.80 3.77
CA SER A 463 -23.48 6.10 4.45
C SER A 463 -23.12 5.95 5.91
N LEU A 464 -22.22 6.81 6.41
CA LEU A 464 -21.90 6.92 7.84
C LEU A 464 -23.02 7.59 8.65
N GLU A 465 -23.97 8.27 7.98
CA GLU A 465 -25.19 8.84 8.56
C GLU A 465 -26.33 7.81 8.47
N GLY A 466 -26.34 6.85 9.40
CA GLY A 466 -27.41 5.85 9.57
C GLY A 466 -28.42 6.26 10.61
#